data_eca50801f5b5e277d01842edd5403481
#
_entry.id   eca50801f5b5e277d01842edd5403481
#
_cell.length_a   1.000
_cell.length_b   1.000
_cell.length_c   1.000
_cell.angle_alpha   90.00
_cell.angle_beta   90.00
_cell.angle_gamma   90.00
#
_symmetry.space_group_name_H-M   'P 1'
#
loop_
_entity.id
_entity.type
_entity.pdbx_description
1 polymer ?
#
loop_
_entity_poly.entity_id
_entity_poly.type
_entity_poly.pdbx_seq_one_letter_code
_entity_poly.pdbx_strand_id
1 'polypeptide(L)'
;MLLPTLGISNSAMAAAQVHAAYSALDISIPISVLENYAEHGILNTNFAQYYQYIPISTLQELRKILIQPIKISPAVVSEFLDTQQGKFILKRLTELIKTKSYSPASESQNLRTALISAAAEPEGLNLLNLLRKYPQNSISIDVVSGWRIARELEQMISATQKAIATLTQASNLEAATISLENLSKLPQQPNFPIQKQTLKLFDSLRNRHLSTDIYIPNTQNSAPIIVISHGLGLNSSNFRYLGKYLANYGFAVVIPNHPSSYEEKVKSLINSNQVIEAHEFKDRPLDIKYILDQLASDSQFQKRLNFQQVGVFGQSLGGYTALALAGAKINFQQLKKDCDLDKLRNTWNMSLLLQCQALELPNKSEKEYNLQDKRVKAAIAVNPITSSIFGQVGLSQIHTPIMIIGSSEDTVAPALYEQILPFSWLTYPHKYLVMLLGATHFSTIGNSNPESTQIALPKDMVGDASQARHYMNAVSLPFFQTYVAKKPEYISYLNAAYFQTISSQSLGLNLVQSFDHIKLAPVLDDHFHKNQPRKKKLSHIIVRFGFWILGIGISLLHLLIFSS
;
A
#
# COMPACT_ATOMS: atom_id res chain seq x y z
N MET A 1 59.11 -20.94 -12.36
CA MET A 1 58.09 -21.45 -13.28
C MET A 1 56.78 -21.55 -12.54
N LEU A 2 55.96 -20.51 -12.62
CA LEU A 2 54.63 -20.42 -11.97
C LEU A 2 53.59 -20.65 -13.08
N LEU A 3 52.88 -21.76 -12.97
CA LEU A 3 51.72 -22.05 -13.82
C LEU A 3 50.53 -21.19 -13.41
N PRO A 4 49.83 -20.52 -14.33
CA PRO A 4 48.58 -19.85 -14.00
C PRO A 4 47.48 -20.90 -13.83
N THR A 5 46.87 -20.93 -12.66
CA THR A 5 45.60 -21.63 -12.43
C THR A 5 44.51 -20.94 -13.23
N LEU A 6 44.09 -21.56 -14.32
CA LEU A 6 42.89 -21.23 -15.05
C LEU A 6 41.69 -21.47 -14.07
N GLY A 7 41.19 -20.38 -13.50
CA GLY A 7 39.90 -20.39 -12.85
C GLY A 7 38.82 -20.73 -13.88
N ILE A 8 38.28 -21.95 -13.79
CA ILE A 8 37.06 -22.32 -14.50
C ILE A 8 35.95 -21.48 -13.89
N SER A 9 35.61 -20.39 -14.54
CA SER A 9 34.33 -19.70 -14.23
C SER A 9 33.21 -20.65 -14.65
N ASN A 10 32.58 -21.28 -13.67
CA ASN A 10 31.29 -21.92 -13.89
C ASN A 10 30.34 -20.82 -14.40
N SER A 11 30.17 -20.76 -15.73
CA SER A 11 29.07 -19.99 -16.31
C SER A 11 27.78 -20.54 -15.71
N ALA A 12 27.09 -19.72 -14.94
CA ALA A 12 25.78 -20.08 -14.41
C ALA A 12 24.89 -20.50 -15.58
N MET A 13 24.48 -21.78 -15.62
CA MET A 13 23.66 -22.30 -16.71
C MET A 13 22.31 -21.60 -16.65
N ALA A 14 21.97 -20.82 -17.67
CA ALA A 14 20.67 -20.20 -17.85
C ALA A 14 19.63 -21.26 -18.23
N ALA A 15 18.37 -21.06 -17.84
CA ALA A 15 17.31 -22.00 -18.18
C ALA A 15 17.10 -22.06 -19.70
N ALA A 16 17.09 -23.28 -20.24
CA ALA A 16 16.86 -23.52 -21.66
C ALA A 16 15.39 -23.85 -21.98
N GLN A 17 14.66 -24.39 -21.00
CA GLN A 17 13.29 -24.87 -21.17
C GLN A 17 12.40 -24.56 -19.99
N VAL A 18 11.13 -24.31 -20.27
CA VAL A 18 10.04 -24.24 -19.30
C VAL A 18 9.15 -25.46 -19.46
N HIS A 19 8.97 -26.21 -18.38
CA HIS A 19 8.05 -27.35 -18.32
C HIS A 19 6.79 -26.93 -17.57
N ALA A 20 5.63 -27.15 -18.16
CA ALA A 20 4.35 -26.95 -17.54
C ALA A 20 3.68 -28.31 -17.32
N ALA A 21 3.58 -28.75 -16.07
CA ALA A 21 2.95 -30.00 -15.69
C ALA A 21 1.50 -29.78 -15.27
N TYR A 22 0.55 -30.39 -15.98
CA TYR A 22 -0.87 -30.44 -15.62
C TYR A 22 -1.39 -31.87 -15.72
N SER A 23 -1.64 -32.51 -14.58
CA SER A 23 -2.09 -33.90 -14.50
C SER A 23 -1.14 -34.85 -15.28
N ALA A 24 -1.59 -35.47 -16.37
CA ALA A 24 -0.79 -36.35 -17.23
C ALA A 24 -0.14 -35.62 -18.43
N LEU A 25 -0.34 -34.34 -18.59
CA LEU A 25 0.23 -33.53 -19.68
C LEU A 25 1.46 -32.80 -19.17
N ASP A 26 2.60 -33.05 -19.77
CA ASP A 26 3.85 -32.30 -19.57
C ASP A 26 4.19 -31.57 -20.87
N ILE A 27 4.12 -30.24 -20.84
CA ILE A 27 4.40 -29.40 -21.99
C ILE A 27 5.75 -28.75 -21.77
N SER A 28 6.69 -28.98 -22.69
CA SER A 28 8.02 -28.37 -22.65
C SER A 28 8.14 -27.31 -23.74
N ILE A 29 8.43 -26.07 -23.36
CA ILE A 29 8.61 -24.94 -24.27
C ILE A 29 10.04 -24.42 -24.11
N PRO A 30 10.86 -24.45 -25.18
CA PRO A 30 12.16 -23.80 -25.15
C PRO A 30 12.03 -22.30 -24.91
N ILE A 31 12.89 -21.73 -24.07
CA ILE A 31 12.88 -20.27 -23.80
C ILE A 31 13.13 -19.48 -25.08
N SER A 32 13.98 -19.98 -25.99
CA SER A 32 14.19 -19.37 -27.30
C SER A 32 12.92 -19.22 -28.15
N VAL A 33 11.93 -20.10 -27.97
CA VAL A 33 10.63 -19.99 -28.64
C VAL A 33 9.81 -18.86 -28.03
N LEU A 34 9.84 -18.70 -26.72
CA LEU A 34 9.20 -17.57 -26.02
C LEU A 34 9.87 -16.24 -26.38
N GLU A 35 11.19 -16.24 -26.53
CA GLU A 35 11.97 -15.08 -26.97
C GLU A 35 11.55 -14.62 -28.37
N ASN A 36 11.57 -15.54 -29.32
CA ASN A 36 11.18 -15.24 -30.69
C ASN A 36 9.75 -14.72 -30.77
N TYR A 37 8.84 -15.33 -30.00
CA TYR A 37 7.47 -14.84 -29.90
C TYR A 37 7.39 -13.45 -29.27
N ALA A 38 8.11 -13.20 -28.21
CA ALA A 38 8.13 -11.93 -27.50
C ALA A 38 8.65 -10.79 -28.41
N GLU A 39 9.73 -11.04 -29.13
CA GLU A 39 10.39 -10.04 -30.00
C GLU A 39 9.61 -9.81 -31.30
N HIS A 40 9.24 -10.85 -32.01
CA HIS A 40 8.72 -10.76 -33.39
C HIS A 40 7.19 -10.98 -33.48
N GLY A 41 6.55 -11.52 -32.44
CA GLY A 41 5.14 -11.92 -32.51
C GLY A 41 4.88 -13.15 -33.39
N ILE A 42 5.95 -13.86 -33.80
CA ILE A 42 5.86 -14.98 -34.71
C ILE A 42 5.71 -16.29 -33.91
N LEU A 43 4.64 -17.00 -34.19
CA LEU A 43 4.41 -18.34 -33.68
C LEU A 43 5.04 -19.33 -34.63
N ASN A 44 6.20 -19.86 -34.26
CA ASN A 44 6.87 -20.88 -35.09
C ASN A 44 6.13 -22.23 -35.01
N THR A 45 6.47 -23.15 -35.94
CA THR A 45 5.82 -24.46 -36.07
C THR A 45 5.90 -25.29 -34.79
N ASN A 46 6.92 -25.13 -33.97
CA ASN A 46 7.06 -25.86 -32.70
C ASN A 46 6.09 -25.35 -31.61
N PHE A 47 5.67 -24.10 -31.70
CA PHE A 47 4.67 -23.54 -30.80
C PHE A 47 3.26 -23.72 -31.34
N ALA A 48 3.10 -23.96 -32.68
CA ALA A 48 1.82 -24.10 -33.36
C ALA A 48 0.94 -25.20 -32.76
N GLN A 49 1.51 -26.32 -32.35
CA GLN A 49 0.76 -27.41 -31.72
C GLN A 49 0.12 -27.05 -30.38
N TYR A 50 0.59 -25.99 -29.70
CA TYR A 50 0.07 -25.55 -28.41
C TYR A 50 -0.90 -24.39 -28.55
N TYR A 51 -0.66 -23.43 -29.46
CA TYR A 51 -1.47 -22.21 -29.54
C TYR A 51 -2.82 -22.39 -30.26
N GLN A 52 -3.02 -23.46 -31.03
CA GLN A 52 -4.30 -23.73 -31.68
C GLN A 52 -5.49 -23.79 -30.69
N TYR A 53 -5.20 -24.00 -29.41
CA TYR A 53 -6.19 -24.01 -28.32
C TYR A 53 -6.23 -22.73 -27.50
N ILE A 54 -5.39 -21.73 -27.84
CA ILE A 54 -5.27 -20.48 -27.11
C ILE A 54 -5.82 -19.34 -27.95
N PRO A 55 -6.80 -18.54 -27.48
CA PRO A 55 -7.29 -17.38 -28.21
C PRO A 55 -6.18 -16.38 -28.53
N ILE A 56 -6.27 -15.76 -29.71
CA ILE A 56 -5.27 -14.77 -30.19
C ILE A 56 -5.10 -13.61 -29.20
N SER A 57 -6.21 -13.14 -28.59
CA SER A 57 -6.15 -12.09 -27.56
C SER A 57 -5.27 -12.50 -26.37
N THR A 58 -5.34 -13.76 -25.95
CA THR A 58 -4.52 -14.31 -24.86
C THR A 58 -3.04 -14.38 -25.24
N LEU A 59 -2.73 -14.75 -26.48
CA LEU A 59 -1.36 -14.74 -26.98
C LEU A 59 -0.80 -13.31 -27.04
N GLN A 60 -1.59 -12.33 -27.45
CA GLN A 60 -1.18 -10.91 -27.46
C GLN A 60 -0.87 -10.40 -26.04
N GLU A 61 -1.70 -10.76 -25.08
CA GLU A 61 -1.44 -10.45 -23.67
C GLU A 61 -0.19 -11.15 -23.16
N LEU A 62 0.00 -12.45 -23.45
CA LEU A 62 1.23 -13.18 -23.12
C LEU A 62 2.46 -12.45 -23.64
N ARG A 63 2.45 -11.99 -24.88
CA ARG A 63 3.56 -11.24 -25.47
C ARG A 63 3.88 -9.98 -24.68
N LYS A 64 2.85 -9.16 -24.38
CA LYS A 64 3.06 -7.93 -23.60
C LYS A 64 3.78 -8.21 -22.29
N ILE A 65 3.34 -9.22 -21.58
CA ILE A 65 3.81 -9.52 -20.23
C ILE A 65 5.20 -10.14 -20.22
N LEU A 66 5.55 -10.94 -21.24
CA LEU A 66 6.91 -11.45 -21.37
C LEU A 66 7.94 -10.31 -21.40
N ILE A 67 7.61 -9.19 -22.05
CA ILE A 67 8.56 -8.09 -22.30
C ILE A 67 8.25 -6.80 -21.51
N GLN A 68 7.13 -6.72 -20.79
CA GLN A 68 6.79 -5.50 -20.03
C GLN A 68 7.83 -5.23 -18.96
N PRO A 69 8.64 -4.15 -19.09
CA PRO A 69 9.76 -3.93 -18.20
C PRO A 69 9.33 -3.24 -16.91
N ILE A 70 9.95 -3.63 -15.82
CA ILE A 70 9.96 -2.89 -14.58
C ILE A 70 11.38 -2.39 -14.35
N LYS A 71 11.55 -1.08 -14.41
CA LYS A 71 12.83 -0.44 -14.18
C LYS A 71 13.06 -0.25 -12.68
N ILE A 72 13.72 -1.24 -12.09
CA ILE A 72 14.10 -1.26 -10.69
C ILE A 72 15.56 -1.68 -10.56
N SER A 73 16.30 -1.09 -9.63
CA SER A 73 17.70 -1.48 -9.46
C SER A 73 17.84 -2.86 -8.78
N PRO A 74 18.87 -3.64 -9.11
CA PRO A 74 19.14 -4.93 -8.46
C PRO A 74 19.27 -4.82 -6.94
N ALA A 75 19.82 -3.71 -6.45
CA ALA A 75 19.98 -3.45 -5.01
C ALA A 75 18.61 -3.37 -4.32
N VAL A 76 17.66 -2.61 -4.88
CA VAL A 76 16.31 -2.49 -4.34
C VAL A 76 15.57 -3.83 -4.34
N VAL A 77 15.70 -4.62 -5.42
CA VAL A 77 15.13 -5.98 -5.46
C VAL A 77 15.72 -6.85 -4.36
N SER A 78 17.05 -6.81 -4.18
CA SER A 78 17.73 -7.59 -3.13
C SER A 78 17.25 -7.21 -1.74
N GLU A 79 17.21 -5.92 -1.42
CA GLU A 79 16.75 -5.41 -0.12
C GLU A 79 15.31 -5.80 0.16
N PHE A 80 14.43 -5.63 -0.84
CA PHE A 80 13.03 -6.05 -0.69
C PHE A 80 12.91 -7.54 -0.38
N LEU A 81 13.63 -8.41 -1.10
CA LEU A 81 13.56 -9.86 -0.90
C LEU A 81 14.08 -10.31 0.47
N ASP A 82 14.79 -9.46 1.19
CA ASP A 82 15.19 -9.69 2.59
C ASP A 82 14.11 -9.32 3.61
N THR A 83 13.10 -8.54 3.21
CA THR A 83 11.96 -8.20 4.07
C THR A 83 11.07 -9.41 4.33
N GLN A 84 10.20 -9.34 5.34
CA GLN A 84 9.17 -10.36 5.60
C GLN A 84 8.24 -10.55 4.40
N GLN A 85 7.83 -9.44 3.78
CA GLN A 85 6.99 -9.43 2.59
C GLN A 85 7.68 -10.08 1.40
N GLY A 86 8.94 -9.73 1.15
CA GLY A 86 9.74 -10.32 0.09
C GLY A 86 9.96 -11.82 0.29
N LYS A 87 10.28 -12.26 1.50
CA LYS A 87 10.38 -13.68 1.86
C LYS A 87 9.06 -14.42 1.66
N PHE A 88 7.94 -13.79 2.02
CA PHE A 88 6.61 -14.35 1.78
C PHE A 88 6.34 -14.53 0.28
N ILE A 89 6.60 -13.51 -0.53
CA ILE A 89 6.42 -13.56 -1.98
C ILE A 89 7.34 -14.62 -2.61
N LEU A 90 8.63 -14.66 -2.23
CA LEU A 90 9.53 -15.70 -2.69
C LEU A 90 8.97 -17.09 -2.41
N LYS A 91 8.48 -17.32 -1.19
CA LYS A 91 7.87 -18.59 -0.80
C LYS A 91 6.65 -18.92 -1.66
N ARG A 92 5.77 -17.96 -1.93
CA ARG A 92 4.58 -18.16 -2.78
C ARG A 92 4.98 -18.44 -4.24
N LEU A 93 6.00 -17.75 -4.75
CA LEU A 93 6.51 -17.98 -6.10
C LEU A 93 7.22 -19.35 -6.22
N THR A 94 7.91 -19.82 -5.17
CA THR A 94 8.51 -21.16 -5.18
C THR A 94 7.47 -22.28 -5.19
N GLU A 95 6.22 -22.03 -4.79
CA GLU A 95 5.13 -22.99 -5.01
C GLU A 95 4.78 -23.16 -6.49
N LEU A 96 5.09 -22.16 -7.34
CA LEU A 96 4.83 -22.14 -8.78
C LEU A 96 6.01 -22.62 -9.60
N ILE A 97 7.23 -22.21 -9.23
CA ILE A 97 8.45 -22.43 -10.00
C ILE A 97 9.31 -23.43 -9.26
N LYS A 98 9.38 -24.66 -9.80
CA LYS A 98 10.12 -25.79 -9.22
C LYS A 98 11.15 -26.29 -10.21
N THR A 99 12.18 -26.95 -9.72
CA THR A 99 13.12 -27.72 -10.53
C THR A 99 13.02 -29.21 -10.20
N LYS A 100 13.60 -30.06 -11.04
CA LYS A 100 13.57 -31.54 -10.82
C LYS A 100 14.32 -31.95 -9.55
N SER A 101 15.23 -31.13 -9.03
CA SER A 101 16.05 -31.39 -7.83
C SER A 101 15.52 -30.56 -6.66
N TYR A 102 14.42 -30.98 -6.08
CA TYR A 102 13.68 -30.20 -5.09
C TYR A 102 14.35 -30.11 -3.71
N SER A 103 14.76 -28.88 -3.34
CA SER A 103 14.91 -28.42 -1.96
C SER A 103 14.26 -27.04 -1.83
N PRO A 104 13.29 -26.81 -0.95
CA PRO A 104 12.62 -25.51 -0.83
C PRO A 104 13.55 -24.32 -0.59
N ALA A 105 14.65 -24.56 0.10
CA ALA A 105 15.66 -23.52 0.36
C ALA A 105 16.46 -23.17 -0.90
N SER A 106 16.84 -24.18 -1.71
CA SER A 106 17.56 -23.95 -2.96
C SER A 106 16.68 -23.25 -4.01
N GLU A 107 15.39 -23.57 -4.07
CA GLU A 107 14.45 -22.95 -4.99
C GLU A 107 14.22 -21.46 -4.67
N SER A 108 14.09 -21.12 -3.40
CA SER A 108 13.98 -19.73 -2.97
C SER A 108 15.23 -18.93 -3.33
N GLN A 109 16.43 -19.52 -3.18
CA GLN A 109 17.69 -18.89 -3.55
C GLN A 109 17.84 -18.74 -5.07
N ASN A 110 17.44 -19.74 -5.85
CA ASN A 110 17.45 -19.69 -7.32
C ASN A 110 16.55 -18.57 -7.84
N LEU A 111 15.33 -18.50 -7.33
CA LEU A 111 14.38 -17.46 -7.71
C LEU A 111 14.87 -16.07 -7.30
N ARG A 112 15.43 -15.92 -6.09
CA ARG A 112 16.05 -14.69 -5.62
C ARG A 112 17.16 -14.24 -6.59
N THR A 113 18.07 -15.14 -6.93
CA THR A 113 19.19 -14.86 -7.86
C THR A 113 18.66 -14.44 -9.23
N ALA A 114 17.66 -15.15 -9.74
CA ALA A 114 17.05 -14.84 -11.05
C ALA A 114 16.38 -13.46 -11.06
N LEU A 115 15.65 -13.08 -10.00
CA LEU A 115 15.00 -11.77 -9.86
C LEU A 115 16.02 -10.62 -9.84
N ILE A 116 17.08 -10.76 -9.04
CA ILE A 116 18.15 -9.74 -8.93
C ILE A 116 18.89 -9.62 -10.27
N SER A 117 19.23 -10.76 -10.91
CA SER A 117 19.94 -10.77 -12.20
C SER A 117 19.07 -10.24 -13.34
N ALA A 118 17.77 -10.52 -13.35
CA ALA A 118 16.85 -9.97 -14.34
C ALA A 118 16.68 -8.45 -14.20
N ALA A 119 16.71 -7.93 -12.96
CA ALA A 119 16.67 -6.49 -12.72
C ALA A 119 17.94 -5.76 -13.19
N ALA A 120 19.06 -6.47 -13.36
CA ALA A 120 20.31 -5.92 -13.86
C ALA A 120 20.36 -5.81 -15.40
N GLU A 121 19.41 -6.42 -16.13
CA GLU A 121 19.36 -6.34 -17.58
C GLU A 121 18.99 -4.93 -18.07
N PRO A 122 19.50 -4.49 -19.23
CA PRO A 122 19.21 -3.16 -19.78
C PRO A 122 17.72 -2.88 -19.96
N GLU A 123 16.93 -3.90 -20.31
CA GLU A 123 15.48 -3.83 -20.46
C GLU A 123 14.77 -3.73 -19.09
N GLY A 124 15.46 -4.12 -18.02
CA GLY A 124 14.92 -4.21 -16.66
C GLY A 124 14.29 -5.57 -16.34
N LEU A 125 13.67 -5.65 -15.15
CA LEU A 125 13.03 -6.85 -14.69
C LEU A 125 11.72 -7.09 -15.48
N ASN A 126 11.66 -8.19 -16.20
CA ASN A 126 10.47 -8.70 -16.89
C ASN A 126 10.45 -10.23 -16.82
N LEU A 127 9.31 -10.85 -17.21
CA LEU A 127 9.20 -12.30 -17.11
C LEU A 127 10.21 -13.05 -17.98
N LEU A 128 10.47 -12.56 -19.18
CA LEU A 128 11.43 -13.20 -20.08
C LEU A 128 12.84 -13.17 -19.50
N ASN A 129 13.29 -12.02 -18.98
CA ASN A 129 14.58 -11.90 -18.32
C ASN A 129 14.65 -12.76 -17.05
N LEU A 130 13.56 -12.86 -16.27
CA LEU A 130 13.50 -13.75 -15.12
C LEU A 130 13.70 -15.22 -15.52
N LEU A 131 13.04 -15.69 -16.60
CA LEU A 131 13.19 -17.05 -17.10
C LEU A 131 14.61 -17.29 -17.63
N ARG A 132 15.18 -16.35 -18.38
CA ARG A 132 16.57 -16.41 -18.89
C ARG A 132 17.62 -16.51 -17.79
N LYS A 133 17.40 -15.75 -16.68
CA LYS A 133 18.36 -15.67 -15.56
C LYS A 133 18.16 -16.74 -14.50
N TYR A 134 17.19 -17.62 -14.68
CA TYR A 134 16.98 -18.70 -13.72
C TYR A 134 18.17 -19.67 -13.74
N PRO A 135 18.86 -19.93 -12.60
CA PRO A 135 20.16 -20.63 -12.58
C PRO A 135 19.99 -22.15 -12.61
N GLN A 136 19.16 -22.69 -13.51
CA GLN A 136 18.92 -24.10 -13.72
C GLN A 136 18.59 -24.36 -15.21
N ASN A 137 18.91 -25.53 -15.73
CA ASN A 137 18.66 -25.88 -17.15
C ASN A 137 17.18 -25.90 -17.53
N SER A 138 16.30 -26.14 -16.58
CA SER A 138 14.87 -26.20 -16.82
C SER A 138 14.08 -25.69 -15.62
N ILE A 139 12.99 -25.01 -15.90
CA ILE A 139 12.03 -24.52 -14.92
C ILE A 139 10.76 -25.35 -15.06
N SER A 140 10.34 -26.01 -13.99
CA SER A 140 9.04 -26.70 -13.98
C SER A 140 7.99 -25.81 -13.30
N ILE A 141 6.90 -25.55 -13.99
CA ILE A 141 5.77 -24.75 -13.48
C ILE A 141 4.67 -25.71 -13.03
N ASP A 142 4.34 -25.67 -11.75
CA ASP A 142 3.19 -26.36 -11.17
C ASP A 142 1.90 -25.60 -11.51
N VAL A 143 1.24 -26.07 -12.57
CA VAL A 143 0.01 -25.45 -13.09
C VAL A 143 -1.13 -25.48 -12.06
N VAL A 144 -1.20 -26.53 -11.21
CA VAL A 144 -2.26 -26.67 -10.19
C VAL A 144 -2.08 -25.64 -9.08
N SER A 145 -0.87 -25.51 -8.55
CA SER A 145 -0.54 -24.49 -7.56
C SER A 145 -0.72 -23.08 -8.13
N GLY A 146 -0.30 -22.85 -9.38
CA GLY A 146 -0.55 -21.61 -10.10
C GLY A 146 -2.04 -21.27 -10.16
N TRP A 147 -2.86 -22.23 -10.54
CA TRP A 147 -4.31 -22.05 -10.60
C TRP A 147 -4.95 -21.73 -9.23
N ARG A 148 -4.46 -22.35 -8.18
CA ARG A 148 -4.93 -22.08 -6.81
C ARG A 148 -4.62 -20.64 -6.40
N ILE A 149 -3.36 -20.26 -6.50
CA ILE A 149 -2.89 -18.89 -6.19
C ILE A 149 -3.67 -17.84 -7.00
N ALA A 150 -3.83 -18.13 -8.27
CA ALA A 150 -4.58 -17.35 -9.21
C ALA A 150 -6.01 -17.10 -8.77
N ARG A 151 -6.70 -18.12 -8.38
CA ARG A 151 -8.09 -18.01 -7.92
C ARG A 151 -8.21 -17.20 -6.65
N GLU A 152 -7.30 -17.41 -5.70
CA GLU A 152 -7.28 -16.66 -4.44
C GLU A 152 -7.20 -15.16 -4.69
N LEU A 153 -6.30 -14.74 -5.56
CA LEU A 153 -6.13 -13.33 -5.93
C LEU A 153 -7.36 -12.78 -6.68
N GLU A 154 -7.89 -13.53 -7.69
CA GLU A 154 -9.12 -13.16 -8.40
C GLU A 154 -10.30 -12.97 -7.45
N GLN A 155 -10.45 -13.85 -6.48
CA GLN A 155 -11.49 -13.75 -5.46
C GLN A 155 -11.34 -12.45 -4.66
N MET A 156 -10.12 -12.14 -4.20
CA MET A 156 -9.86 -10.90 -3.46
C MET A 156 -10.15 -9.66 -4.31
N ILE A 157 -9.66 -9.62 -5.56
CA ILE A 157 -9.88 -8.51 -6.49
C ILE A 157 -11.38 -8.36 -6.78
N SER A 158 -12.06 -9.46 -7.15
CA SER A 158 -13.49 -9.45 -7.46
C SER A 158 -14.34 -9.00 -6.26
N ALA A 159 -14.02 -9.47 -5.05
CA ALA A 159 -14.71 -9.04 -3.84
C ALA A 159 -14.50 -7.53 -3.58
N THR A 160 -13.26 -7.06 -3.73
CA THR A 160 -12.95 -5.62 -3.58
C THR A 160 -13.69 -4.77 -4.61
N GLN A 161 -13.71 -5.17 -5.89
CA GLN A 161 -14.43 -4.47 -6.95
C GLN A 161 -15.94 -4.42 -6.71
N LYS A 162 -16.54 -5.53 -6.25
CA LYS A 162 -17.97 -5.57 -5.89
C LYS A 162 -18.28 -4.64 -4.71
N ALA A 163 -17.43 -4.62 -3.69
CA ALA A 163 -17.60 -3.72 -2.55
C ALA A 163 -17.52 -2.25 -2.97
N ILE A 164 -16.55 -1.91 -3.83
CA ILE A 164 -16.39 -0.56 -4.38
C ILE A 164 -17.61 -0.18 -5.25
N ALA A 165 -18.12 -1.08 -6.08
CA ALA A 165 -19.32 -0.82 -6.88
C ALA A 165 -20.55 -0.56 -5.99
N THR A 166 -20.72 -1.33 -4.92
CA THR A 166 -21.79 -1.13 -3.93
C THR A 166 -21.66 0.22 -3.23
N LEU A 167 -20.43 0.60 -2.86
CA LEU A 167 -20.12 1.90 -2.26
C LEU A 167 -20.42 3.05 -3.24
N THR A 168 -20.02 2.91 -4.50
CA THR A 168 -20.30 3.89 -5.56
C THR A 168 -21.80 4.10 -5.74
N GLN A 169 -22.57 3.02 -5.76
CA GLN A 169 -24.02 3.11 -5.82
C GLN A 169 -24.60 3.84 -4.60
N ALA A 170 -24.12 3.54 -3.39
CA ALA A 170 -24.55 4.22 -2.17
C ALA A 170 -24.23 5.72 -2.23
N SER A 171 -23.02 6.08 -2.66
CA SER A 171 -22.59 7.47 -2.85
C SER A 171 -23.49 8.22 -3.84
N ASN A 172 -23.83 7.58 -4.97
CA ASN A 172 -24.71 8.18 -5.97
C ASN A 172 -26.13 8.41 -5.43
N LEU A 173 -26.65 7.48 -4.63
CA LEU A 173 -27.95 7.62 -3.99
C LEU A 173 -27.94 8.76 -2.94
N GLU A 174 -26.91 8.85 -2.11
CA GLU A 174 -26.76 9.96 -1.16
C GLU A 174 -26.66 11.30 -1.91
N ALA A 175 -25.87 11.38 -2.98
CA ALA A 175 -25.71 12.60 -3.77
C ALA A 175 -27.02 13.09 -4.40
N ALA A 176 -27.86 12.18 -4.88
CA ALA A 176 -29.14 12.51 -5.51
C ALA A 176 -30.16 13.15 -4.54
N THR A 177 -29.96 13.00 -3.22
CA THR A 177 -30.83 13.58 -2.19
C THR A 177 -30.41 14.99 -1.76
N ILE A 178 -29.27 15.50 -2.23
CA ILE A 178 -28.65 16.75 -1.77
C ILE A 178 -28.74 17.80 -2.87
N SER A 179 -29.42 18.92 -2.59
CA SER A 179 -29.41 20.10 -3.49
C SER A 179 -28.11 20.88 -3.33
N LEU A 180 -27.44 21.14 -4.45
CA LEU A 180 -26.21 21.93 -4.53
C LEU A 180 -26.46 23.44 -4.73
N GLU A 181 -27.70 23.87 -4.83
CA GLU A 181 -28.08 25.25 -5.15
C GLU A 181 -27.48 26.31 -4.23
N ASN A 182 -27.13 25.92 -2.99
CA ASN A 182 -26.54 26.79 -1.99
C ASN A 182 -25.03 26.52 -1.72
N LEU A 183 -24.40 25.59 -2.46
CA LEU A 183 -22.96 25.37 -2.34
C LEU A 183 -22.20 26.45 -3.14
N SER A 184 -21.85 27.54 -2.47
CA SER A 184 -20.82 28.45 -2.99
C SER A 184 -19.52 27.67 -3.20
N LYS A 185 -18.67 28.11 -4.15
CA LYS A 185 -17.30 27.60 -4.23
C LYS A 185 -16.67 27.70 -2.83
N LEU A 186 -15.86 26.66 -2.44
CA LEU A 186 -15.10 26.72 -1.19
C LEU A 186 -14.56 28.15 -0.99
N PRO A 187 -14.84 28.79 0.15
CA PRO A 187 -14.41 30.17 0.37
C PRO A 187 -12.93 30.31 0.07
N GLN A 188 -12.58 31.19 -0.87
CA GLN A 188 -11.19 31.54 -1.09
C GLN A 188 -10.72 32.26 0.18
N GLN A 189 -10.04 31.55 1.03
CA GLN A 189 -9.48 32.12 2.26
C GLN A 189 -8.29 33.01 1.91
N PRO A 190 -8.05 34.06 2.69
CA PRO A 190 -6.85 34.85 2.55
C PRO A 190 -5.62 33.95 2.66
N ASN A 191 -4.67 34.15 1.77
CA ASN A 191 -3.45 33.38 1.72
C ASN A 191 -2.53 33.87 2.85
N PHE A 192 -2.57 33.22 4.02
CA PHE A 192 -1.73 33.60 5.14
C PHE A 192 -0.24 33.42 4.78
N PRO A 193 0.62 34.43 5.02
CA PRO A 193 2.06 34.21 4.96
C PRO A 193 2.48 33.09 5.89
N ILE A 194 3.36 32.21 5.40
CA ILE A 194 3.79 31.01 6.13
C ILE A 194 5.26 31.13 6.49
N GLN A 195 5.58 30.90 7.75
CA GLN A 195 6.94 30.67 8.22
C GLN A 195 7.18 29.16 8.28
N LYS A 196 8.20 28.64 7.56
CA LYS A 196 8.67 27.26 7.70
C LYS A 196 9.89 27.22 8.60
N GLN A 197 9.93 26.27 9.52
CA GLN A 197 11.12 25.93 10.29
C GLN A 197 11.21 24.41 10.50
N THR A 198 12.40 23.90 10.74
CA THR A 198 12.66 22.50 11.05
C THR A 198 13.24 22.42 12.45
N LEU A 199 12.58 21.70 13.34
CA LEU A 199 13.04 21.44 14.68
C LEU A 199 13.77 20.08 14.74
N LYS A 200 14.82 20.02 15.54
CA LYS A 200 15.52 18.79 15.91
C LYS A 200 15.29 18.55 17.39
N LEU A 201 14.44 17.57 17.70
CA LEU A 201 14.08 17.21 19.06
C LEU A 201 14.74 15.88 19.42
N PHE A 202 15.03 15.68 20.70
CA PHE A 202 15.58 14.43 21.22
C PHE A 202 14.77 13.95 22.41
N ASP A 203 14.06 12.84 22.23
CA ASP A 203 13.38 12.14 23.30
C ASP A 203 14.36 11.20 24.01
N SER A 204 14.90 11.68 25.12
CA SER A 204 15.90 10.95 25.90
C SER A 204 15.35 9.67 26.55
N LEU A 205 14.04 9.62 26.85
CA LEU A 205 13.42 8.45 27.47
C LEU A 205 13.34 7.27 26.50
N ARG A 206 13.15 7.54 25.21
CA ARG A 206 13.05 6.53 24.17
C ARG A 206 14.26 6.48 23.24
N ASN A 207 15.27 7.34 23.49
CA ASN A 207 16.47 7.50 22.67
C ASN A 207 16.13 7.73 21.19
N ARG A 208 15.22 8.70 20.91
CA ARG A 208 14.73 8.98 19.56
C ARG A 208 15.04 10.41 19.14
N HIS A 209 15.70 10.56 18.01
CA HIS A 209 15.91 11.84 17.35
C HIS A 209 14.76 12.12 16.38
N LEU A 210 14.05 13.23 16.59
CA LEU A 210 12.86 13.62 15.85
C LEU A 210 13.14 14.91 15.09
N SER A 211 13.36 14.82 13.78
CA SER A 211 13.38 15.98 12.90
C SER A 211 11.95 16.31 12.46
N THR A 212 11.50 17.53 12.65
CA THR A 212 10.09 17.90 12.44
C THR A 212 10.00 19.20 11.66
N ASP A 213 9.36 19.15 10.49
CA ASP A 213 9.01 20.35 9.72
C ASP A 213 7.75 21.01 10.29
N ILE A 214 7.77 22.31 10.52
CA ILE A 214 6.63 23.08 11.02
C ILE A 214 6.34 24.23 10.06
N TYR A 215 5.08 24.35 9.64
CA TYR A 215 4.56 25.45 8.84
C TYR A 215 3.62 26.27 9.73
N ILE A 216 3.95 27.52 10.01
CA ILE A 216 3.20 28.37 10.93
C ILE A 216 2.62 29.54 10.15
N PRO A 217 1.28 29.67 10.08
CA PRO A 217 0.64 30.82 9.45
C PRO A 217 0.80 32.07 10.32
N ASN A 218 0.89 33.22 9.69
CA ASN A 218 0.85 34.48 10.40
C ASN A 218 -0.62 34.91 10.64
N THR A 219 -1.20 34.40 11.72
CA THR A 219 -2.58 34.65 12.15
C THR A 219 -2.60 35.54 13.39
N GLN A 220 -3.69 36.31 13.58
CA GLN A 220 -3.87 37.13 14.79
C GLN A 220 -4.11 36.26 16.04
N ASN A 221 -4.85 35.17 15.89
CA ASN A 221 -5.15 34.23 16.95
C ASN A 221 -4.24 32.99 16.86
N SER A 222 -4.15 32.23 17.97
CA SER A 222 -3.45 30.95 17.97
C SER A 222 -4.04 29.98 16.95
N ALA A 223 -3.18 29.46 16.05
CA ALA A 223 -3.59 28.57 14.97
C ALA A 223 -3.90 27.15 15.48
N PRO A 224 -5.03 26.53 15.09
CA PRO A 224 -5.25 25.11 15.32
C PRO A 224 -4.18 24.30 14.60
N ILE A 225 -3.83 23.13 15.14
CA ILE A 225 -2.69 22.32 14.69
C ILE A 225 -3.18 21.17 13.83
N ILE A 226 -2.51 20.91 12.71
CA ILE A 226 -2.63 19.68 11.96
C ILE A 226 -1.29 18.95 12.00
N VAL A 227 -1.30 17.71 12.47
CA VAL A 227 -0.13 16.83 12.40
C VAL A 227 -0.26 15.92 11.18
N ILE A 228 0.79 15.78 10.38
CA ILE A 228 0.82 14.88 9.23
C ILE A 228 1.84 13.78 9.48
N SER A 229 1.37 12.53 9.62
CA SER A 229 2.20 11.34 9.79
C SER A 229 2.34 10.58 8.47
N HIS A 230 3.56 10.47 7.97
CA HIS A 230 3.86 9.80 6.71
C HIS A 230 3.86 8.27 6.83
N GLY A 231 3.73 7.60 5.68
CA GLY A 231 3.83 6.14 5.57
C GLY A 231 5.24 5.61 5.81
N LEU A 232 5.37 4.30 5.69
CA LEU A 232 6.66 3.65 5.77
C LEU A 232 7.53 4.02 4.56
N GLY A 233 8.84 4.18 4.75
CA GLY A 233 9.77 4.55 3.68
C GLY A 233 9.63 5.99 3.18
N LEU A 234 8.72 6.80 3.76
CA LEU A 234 8.47 8.18 3.39
C LEU A 234 9.07 9.16 4.42
N ASN A 235 9.00 10.44 4.11
CA ASN A 235 9.43 11.52 5.00
C ASN A 235 8.52 12.76 4.88
N SER A 236 8.82 13.82 5.63
CA SER A 236 8.03 15.06 5.63
C SER A 236 7.91 15.72 4.26
N SER A 237 8.89 15.55 3.36
CA SER A 237 8.87 16.18 2.04
C SER A 237 7.73 15.66 1.16
N ASN A 238 7.30 14.40 1.34
CA ASN A 238 6.22 13.78 0.59
C ASN A 238 4.85 14.41 0.87
N PHE A 239 4.70 15.13 1.98
CA PHE A 239 3.45 15.80 2.36
C PHE A 239 3.58 17.33 2.45
N ARG A 240 4.69 17.89 1.94
CA ARG A 240 4.92 19.32 1.89
C ARG A 240 3.81 20.07 1.16
N TYR A 241 3.24 19.48 0.11
CA TYR A 241 2.14 20.08 -0.65
C TYR A 241 0.91 20.34 0.23
N LEU A 242 0.50 19.33 1.01
CA LEU A 242 -0.64 19.41 1.92
C LEU A 242 -0.33 20.33 3.11
N GLY A 243 0.90 20.24 3.65
CA GLY A 243 1.35 21.09 4.74
C GLY A 243 1.28 22.58 4.39
N LYS A 244 1.80 22.96 3.22
CA LYS A 244 1.70 24.33 2.71
C LYS A 244 0.25 24.75 2.46
N TYR A 245 -0.55 23.88 1.85
CA TYR A 245 -1.94 24.17 1.55
C TYR A 245 -2.74 24.47 2.82
N LEU A 246 -2.71 23.57 3.81
CA LEU A 246 -3.44 23.76 5.07
C LEU A 246 -2.92 24.98 5.86
N ALA A 247 -1.60 25.25 5.82
CA ALA A 247 -1.04 26.43 6.48
C ALA A 247 -1.53 27.74 5.84
N ASN A 248 -1.71 27.79 4.51
CA ASN A 248 -2.32 28.92 3.84
C ASN A 248 -3.77 29.21 4.28
N TYR A 249 -4.45 28.18 4.81
CA TYR A 249 -5.82 28.28 5.34
C TYR A 249 -5.87 28.49 6.87
N GLY A 250 -4.72 28.81 7.50
CA GLY A 250 -4.64 29.24 8.89
C GLY A 250 -4.38 28.12 9.90
N PHE A 251 -4.00 26.92 9.45
CA PHE A 251 -3.55 25.85 10.35
C PHE A 251 -2.04 25.94 10.57
N ALA A 252 -1.58 25.69 11.78
CA ALA A 252 -0.19 25.32 12.01
C ALA A 252 -0.01 23.84 11.65
N VAL A 253 0.94 23.53 10.76
CA VAL A 253 1.11 22.16 10.29
C VAL A 253 2.44 21.60 10.75
N VAL A 254 2.40 20.44 11.43
CA VAL A 254 3.55 19.73 12.02
C VAL A 254 3.75 18.43 11.29
N ILE A 255 4.90 18.23 10.65
CA ILE A 255 5.22 17.03 9.87
C ILE A 255 6.49 16.38 10.44
N PRO A 256 6.36 15.42 11.37
CA PRO A 256 7.51 14.70 11.88
C PRO A 256 8.14 13.79 10.82
N ASN A 257 9.47 13.61 10.89
CA ASN A 257 10.17 12.49 10.29
C ASN A 257 10.35 11.44 11.38
N HIS A 258 9.69 10.29 11.22
CA HIS A 258 9.84 9.19 12.18
C HIS A 258 11.20 8.49 11.95
N PRO A 259 12.02 8.22 12.99
CA PRO A 259 13.41 7.75 12.86
C PRO A 259 13.57 6.39 12.15
N SER A 260 12.54 5.56 12.15
CA SER A 260 12.52 4.29 11.43
C SER A 260 12.28 4.43 9.93
N SER A 261 12.01 5.65 9.46
CA SER A 261 11.90 5.90 8.05
C SER A 261 13.28 5.90 7.38
N TYR A 262 13.28 5.42 6.18
CA TYR A 262 14.33 4.98 5.28
C TYR A 262 15.70 5.71 5.31
N GLU A 263 15.77 7.05 5.54
CA GLU A 263 17.02 7.81 5.36
C GLU A 263 18.13 7.49 6.39
N GLU A 264 17.78 7.22 7.64
CA GLU A 264 18.78 6.84 8.65
C GLU A 264 19.16 5.36 8.55
N LYS A 265 18.20 4.51 8.13
CA LYS A 265 18.44 3.06 7.99
C LYS A 265 19.18 2.69 6.70
N VAL A 266 19.02 3.38 5.59
CA VAL A 266 19.83 3.13 4.38
C VAL A 266 21.32 3.37 4.65
N LYS A 267 21.66 4.31 5.52
CA LYS A 267 23.04 4.51 5.96
C LYS A 267 23.54 3.40 6.90
N SER A 268 22.65 2.71 7.62
CA SER A 268 22.97 1.59 8.52
C SER A 268 22.76 0.20 7.89
N LEU A 269 22.02 0.09 6.78
CA LEU A 269 21.62 -1.15 6.10
C LEU A 269 22.77 -1.88 5.38
N ILE A 270 23.95 -1.29 5.28
CA ILE A 270 25.14 -2.06 4.84
C ILE A 270 25.42 -3.25 5.80
N ASN A 271 24.80 -3.31 6.98
CA ASN A 271 25.12 -4.31 8.01
C ASN A 271 23.95 -4.97 8.78
N SER A 272 22.66 -4.77 8.44
CA SER A 272 21.62 -5.45 9.24
C SER A 272 20.33 -5.77 8.48
N ASN A 273 19.91 -7.03 8.55
CA ASN A 273 18.59 -7.60 8.18
C ASN A 273 17.42 -6.98 9.00
N GLN A 274 17.20 -5.66 8.97
CA GLN A 274 16.17 -5.07 9.83
C GLN A 274 14.86 -4.81 9.08
N VAL A 275 13.90 -5.62 9.41
CA VAL A 275 12.45 -5.50 9.29
C VAL A 275 11.96 -4.26 10.05
N ILE A 276 10.78 -3.73 9.68
CA ILE A 276 10.05 -2.75 10.53
C ILE A 276 9.98 -3.33 11.93
N GLU A 277 10.53 -2.58 12.87
CA GLU A 277 10.54 -3.05 14.25
C GLU A 277 9.12 -2.88 14.83
N ALA A 278 8.62 -3.92 15.50
CA ALA A 278 7.29 -3.94 16.11
C ALA A 278 6.97 -2.69 16.93
N HIS A 279 8.00 -2.09 17.55
CA HIS A 279 7.83 -0.91 18.38
C HIS A 279 7.35 0.35 17.62
N GLU A 280 7.46 0.41 16.28
CA GLU A 280 6.95 1.54 15.50
C GLU A 280 5.43 1.74 15.66
N PHE A 281 4.69 0.65 15.87
CA PHE A 281 3.27 0.75 16.19
C PHE A 281 3.01 1.52 17.50
N LYS A 282 3.93 1.48 18.43
CA LYS A 282 3.88 2.24 19.68
C LYS A 282 4.55 3.61 19.51
N ASP A 283 5.72 3.63 18.93
CA ASP A 283 6.60 4.81 18.98
C ASP A 283 6.12 5.95 18.10
N ARG A 284 5.50 5.70 16.94
CA ARG A 284 4.99 6.78 16.08
C ARG A 284 3.91 7.63 16.74
N PRO A 285 2.86 7.07 17.36
CA PRO A 285 1.95 7.88 18.16
C PRO A 285 2.62 8.62 19.31
N LEU A 286 3.58 7.99 19.99
CA LEU A 286 4.32 8.62 21.09
C LEU A 286 5.27 9.72 20.61
N ASP A 287 5.86 9.62 19.42
CA ASP A 287 6.64 10.70 18.80
C ASP A 287 5.79 11.95 18.63
N ILE A 288 4.57 11.79 18.13
CA ILE A 288 3.64 12.91 17.94
C ILE A 288 3.25 13.53 19.27
N LYS A 289 2.92 12.70 20.28
CA LYS A 289 2.62 13.21 21.63
C LYS A 289 3.80 14.00 22.20
N TYR A 290 5.01 13.45 22.11
CA TYR A 290 6.22 14.11 22.57
C TYR A 290 6.47 15.45 21.86
N ILE A 291 6.35 15.48 20.52
CA ILE A 291 6.52 16.72 19.74
C ILE A 291 5.51 17.77 20.19
N LEU A 292 4.23 17.41 20.33
CA LEU A 292 3.20 18.33 20.78
C LEU A 292 3.45 18.84 22.20
N ASP A 293 4.02 18.01 23.10
CA ASP A 293 4.37 18.39 24.46
C ASP A 293 5.57 19.37 24.46
N GLN A 294 6.59 19.12 23.64
CA GLN A 294 7.73 20.03 23.49
C GLN A 294 7.30 21.38 22.92
N LEU A 295 6.46 21.39 21.90
CA LEU A 295 5.93 22.64 21.34
C LEU A 295 5.08 23.40 22.35
N ALA A 296 4.31 22.71 23.19
CA ALA A 296 3.48 23.31 24.23
C ALA A 296 4.30 23.91 25.38
N SER A 297 5.50 23.38 25.64
CA SER A 297 6.41 23.91 26.66
C SER A 297 7.29 25.07 26.19
N ASP A 298 7.42 25.26 24.87
CA ASP A 298 8.26 26.31 24.29
C ASP A 298 7.46 27.62 24.13
N SER A 299 7.98 28.67 24.77
CA SER A 299 7.35 30.01 24.79
C SER A 299 7.16 30.62 23.40
N GLN A 300 7.97 30.24 22.42
CA GLN A 300 7.84 30.67 21.01
C GLN A 300 6.53 30.18 20.39
N PHE A 301 6.04 28.99 20.78
CA PHE A 301 4.86 28.36 20.19
C PHE A 301 3.60 28.53 21.03
N GLN A 302 3.72 28.68 22.35
CA GLN A 302 2.56 28.74 23.28
C GLN A 302 1.49 29.75 22.88
N LYS A 303 1.90 30.94 22.39
CA LYS A 303 0.97 32.01 22.00
C LYS A 303 0.47 31.87 20.56
N ARG A 304 1.19 31.11 19.73
CA ARG A 304 0.95 31.00 18.28
C ARG A 304 0.11 29.77 17.92
N LEU A 305 0.14 28.71 18.74
CA LEU A 305 -0.47 27.41 18.46
C LEU A 305 -1.56 27.08 19.46
N ASN A 306 -2.67 26.52 18.97
CA ASN A 306 -3.76 26.08 19.81
C ASN A 306 -3.68 24.56 20.08
N PHE A 307 -3.04 24.20 21.17
CA PHE A 307 -2.83 22.80 21.58
C PHE A 307 -4.11 22.06 22.02
N GLN A 308 -5.24 22.75 22.13
CA GLN A 308 -6.53 22.10 22.43
C GLN A 308 -7.30 21.71 21.17
N GLN A 309 -6.81 22.09 19.99
CA GLN A 309 -7.42 21.85 18.69
C GLN A 309 -6.41 21.26 17.73
N VAL A 310 -6.22 19.93 17.83
CA VAL A 310 -5.29 19.17 17.00
C VAL A 310 -6.07 18.27 16.05
N GLY A 311 -5.77 18.31 14.76
CA GLY A 311 -6.17 17.32 13.77
C GLY A 311 -4.98 16.46 13.39
N VAL A 312 -5.23 15.22 12.97
CA VAL A 312 -4.18 14.32 12.48
C VAL A 312 -4.53 13.82 11.08
N PHE A 313 -3.59 13.93 10.17
CA PHE A 313 -3.63 13.30 8.85
C PHE A 313 -2.55 12.23 8.80
N GLY A 314 -2.87 11.04 8.29
CA GLY A 314 -1.86 10.00 8.15
C GLY A 314 -2.09 9.13 6.92
N GLN A 315 -0.99 8.65 6.31
CA GLN A 315 -1.05 7.75 5.17
C GLN A 315 -0.40 6.41 5.53
N SER A 316 -1.02 5.28 5.14
CA SER A 316 -0.52 3.92 5.38
C SER A 316 -0.26 3.67 6.89
N LEU A 317 0.97 3.37 7.31
CA LEU A 317 1.36 3.28 8.72
C LEU A 317 1.12 4.61 9.47
N GLY A 318 1.22 5.76 8.78
CA GLY A 318 0.78 7.04 9.33
C GLY A 318 -0.74 7.12 9.54
N GLY A 319 -1.53 6.44 8.68
CA GLY A 319 -2.97 6.29 8.84
C GLY A 319 -3.33 5.46 10.09
N TYR A 320 -2.62 4.36 10.33
CA TYR A 320 -2.65 3.66 11.61
C TYR A 320 -2.36 4.62 12.78
N THR A 321 -1.29 5.41 12.67
CA THR A 321 -0.88 6.37 13.71
C THR A 321 -1.98 7.39 13.99
N ALA A 322 -2.63 7.92 12.96
CA ALA A 322 -3.75 8.87 13.10
C ALA A 322 -4.94 8.26 13.85
N LEU A 323 -5.32 7.01 13.52
CA LEU A 323 -6.41 6.30 14.19
C LEU A 323 -6.07 5.94 15.64
N ALA A 324 -4.83 5.53 15.92
CA ALA A 324 -4.34 5.26 17.28
C ALA A 324 -4.41 6.52 18.15
N LEU A 325 -3.96 7.67 17.65
CA LEU A 325 -4.05 8.96 18.34
C LEU A 325 -5.50 9.42 18.55
N ALA A 326 -6.42 9.07 17.63
CA ALA A 326 -7.84 9.34 17.74
C ALA A 326 -8.58 8.41 18.74
N GLY A 327 -7.94 7.35 19.23
CA GLY A 327 -8.47 6.47 20.26
C GLY A 327 -8.64 5.00 19.88
N ALA A 328 -8.23 4.58 18.67
CA ALA A 328 -8.21 3.16 18.33
C ALA A 328 -7.23 2.40 19.23
N LYS A 329 -7.64 1.21 19.68
CA LYS A 329 -6.81 0.37 20.56
C LYS A 329 -6.26 -0.83 19.80
N ILE A 330 -4.98 -1.17 20.04
CA ILE A 330 -4.39 -2.40 19.51
C ILE A 330 -5.13 -3.61 20.10
N ASN A 331 -5.60 -4.50 19.22
CA ASN A 331 -6.33 -5.71 19.59
C ASN A 331 -5.45 -6.95 19.41
N PHE A 332 -4.72 -7.34 20.44
CA PHE A 332 -3.85 -8.51 20.40
C PHE A 332 -4.59 -9.84 20.21
N GLN A 333 -5.87 -9.93 20.60
CA GLN A 333 -6.67 -11.14 20.36
C GLN A 333 -6.97 -11.29 18.86
N GLN A 334 -7.37 -10.19 18.20
CA GLN A 334 -7.58 -10.19 16.76
C GLN A 334 -6.29 -10.49 16.01
N LEU A 335 -5.18 -9.84 16.39
CA LEU A 335 -3.87 -10.10 15.81
C LEU A 335 -3.49 -11.59 15.91
N LYS A 336 -3.58 -12.21 17.09
CA LYS A 336 -3.29 -13.64 17.26
C LYS A 336 -4.16 -14.53 16.36
N LYS A 337 -5.45 -14.17 16.22
CA LYS A 337 -6.40 -14.91 15.38
C LYS A 337 -6.05 -14.79 13.89
N ASP A 338 -5.64 -13.61 13.42
CA ASP A 338 -5.42 -13.35 12.00
C ASP A 338 -3.99 -13.63 11.55
N CYS A 339 -3.04 -13.61 12.49
CA CYS A 339 -1.63 -13.89 12.23
C CYS A 339 -1.28 -15.39 12.40
N ASP A 340 -2.28 -16.26 12.40
CA ASP A 340 -2.08 -17.70 12.32
C ASP A 340 -1.38 -18.08 11.00
N LEU A 341 -0.47 -19.06 11.07
CA LEU A 341 0.36 -19.44 9.93
C LEU A 341 -0.45 -19.90 8.72
N ASP A 342 -1.59 -20.58 8.93
CA ASP A 342 -2.42 -21.05 7.82
C ASP A 342 -3.15 -19.89 7.13
N LYS A 343 -3.58 -18.89 7.90
CA LYS A 343 -4.17 -17.66 7.34
C LYS A 343 -3.12 -16.84 6.61
N LEU A 344 -1.93 -16.67 7.18
CA LEU A 344 -0.84 -15.95 6.54
C LEU A 344 -0.39 -16.62 5.23
N ARG A 345 -0.40 -17.94 5.15
CA ARG A 345 -0.07 -18.68 3.91
C ARG A 345 -1.02 -18.38 2.77
N ASN A 346 -2.27 -18.04 3.06
CA ASN A 346 -3.34 -17.90 2.06
C ASN A 346 -3.78 -16.44 1.85
N THR A 347 -3.14 -15.47 2.51
CA THR A 347 -3.46 -14.06 2.34
C THR A 347 -2.74 -13.43 1.14
N TRP A 348 -3.40 -12.47 0.50
CA TRP A 348 -2.82 -11.52 -0.44
C TRP A 348 -2.90 -10.08 0.09
N ASN A 349 -3.32 -9.91 1.34
CA ASN A 349 -3.27 -8.65 2.04
C ASN A 349 -1.87 -8.44 2.63
N MET A 350 -1.00 -7.73 1.91
CA MET A 350 0.37 -7.50 2.33
C MET A 350 0.46 -6.68 3.61
N SER A 351 -0.52 -5.81 3.86
CA SER A 351 -0.58 -5.04 5.10
C SER A 351 -0.77 -5.91 6.34
N LEU A 352 -1.38 -7.10 6.20
CA LEU A 352 -1.53 -8.05 7.31
C LEU A 352 -0.17 -8.53 7.83
N LEU A 353 0.79 -8.79 6.92
CA LEU A 353 2.14 -9.21 7.32
C LEU A 353 2.82 -8.14 8.18
N LEU A 354 2.60 -6.88 7.85
CA LEU A 354 3.09 -5.76 8.64
C LEU A 354 2.37 -5.68 10.00
N GLN A 355 1.04 -5.78 10.01
CA GLN A 355 0.26 -5.73 11.25
C GLN A 355 0.64 -6.84 12.23
N CYS A 356 0.97 -8.04 11.73
CA CYS A 356 1.36 -9.19 12.55
C CYS A 356 2.65 -8.97 13.34
N GLN A 357 3.52 -8.07 12.89
CA GLN A 357 4.73 -7.71 13.65
C GLN A 357 4.41 -7.08 15.01
N ALA A 358 3.24 -6.46 15.15
CA ALA A 358 2.79 -5.94 16.44
C ALA A 358 2.65 -7.03 17.53
N LEU A 359 2.62 -8.31 17.16
CA LEU A 359 2.67 -9.41 18.13
C LEU A 359 4.02 -9.54 18.83
N GLU A 360 5.08 -8.94 18.33
CA GLU A 360 6.41 -8.89 18.96
C GLU A 360 6.53 -7.78 19.99
N LEU A 361 5.52 -6.88 20.12
CA LEU A 361 5.52 -5.85 21.15
C LEU A 361 5.58 -6.49 22.55
N PRO A 362 6.44 -5.99 23.45
CA PRO A 362 6.47 -6.44 24.83
C PRO A 362 5.16 -6.08 25.55
N ASN A 363 4.85 -6.79 26.64
CA ASN A 363 3.73 -6.47 27.54
C ASN A 363 2.39 -6.24 26.81
N LYS A 364 1.82 -7.32 26.33
CA LYS A 364 0.62 -7.36 25.46
C LYS A 364 -0.70 -7.09 26.23
N SER A 365 -0.70 -6.20 27.20
CA SER A 365 -1.95 -5.79 27.87
C SER A 365 -2.49 -4.50 27.25
N GLU A 366 -3.79 -4.44 26.97
CA GLU A 366 -4.45 -3.27 26.38
C GLU A 366 -4.28 -1.98 27.19
N LYS A 367 -3.99 -2.10 28.50
CA LYS A 367 -3.78 -0.96 29.40
C LYS A 367 -2.43 -0.25 29.21
N GLU A 368 -1.43 -0.93 28.66
CA GLU A 368 -0.06 -0.39 28.57
C GLU A 368 0.16 0.45 27.31
N TYR A 369 -0.69 0.31 26.30
CA TYR A 369 -0.56 1.05 25.04
C TYR A 369 -1.69 2.09 24.89
N ASN A 370 -1.80 3.03 25.84
CA ASN A 370 -2.67 4.20 25.66
C ASN A 370 -2.04 5.19 24.68
N LEU A 371 -2.28 4.97 23.39
CA LEU A 371 -1.74 5.77 22.29
C LEU A 371 -2.62 7.00 21.98
N GLN A 372 -3.83 7.07 22.54
CA GLN A 372 -4.74 8.20 22.36
C GLN A 372 -4.11 9.51 22.87
N ASP A 373 -4.34 10.59 22.13
CA ASP A 373 -4.07 11.94 22.58
C ASP A 373 -5.38 12.75 22.64
N LYS A 374 -5.76 13.21 23.83
CA LYS A 374 -7.02 13.95 24.06
C LYS A 374 -7.09 15.30 23.34
N ARG A 375 -5.93 15.83 22.88
CA ARG A 375 -5.84 17.03 22.05
C ARG A 375 -6.41 16.81 20.66
N VAL A 376 -6.42 15.56 20.16
CA VAL A 376 -6.90 15.20 18.83
C VAL A 376 -8.42 15.30 18.77
N LYS A 377 -8.92 16.16 17.88
CA LYS A 377 -10.35 16.44 17.67
C LYS A 377 -10.90 15.85 16.39
N ALA A 378 -10.05 15.49 15.42
CA ALA A 378 -10.44 14.83 14.20
C ALA A 378 -9.24 14.13 13.56
N ALA A 379 -9.47 13.05 12.81
CA ALA A 379 -8.40 12.37 12.09
C ALA A 379 -8.81 11.94 10.68
N ILE A 380 -7.88 12.08 9.73
CA ILE A 380 -7.96 11.56 8.37
C ILE A 380 -6.92 10.45 8.23
N ALA A 381 -7.36 9.26 7.82
CA ALA A 381 -6.52 8.10 7.57
C ALA A 381 -6.61 7.69 6.10
N VAL A 382 -5.51 7.83 5.35
CA VAL A 382 -5.42 7.52 3.92
C VAL A 382 -4.75 6.17 3.74
N ASN A 383 -5.41 5.26 3.05
CA ASN A 383 -4.94 3.88 2.82
C ASN A 383 -4.36 3.25 4.10
N PRO A 384 -5.05 3.38 5.27
CA PRO A 384 -4.51 2.92 6.54
C PRO A 384 -4.40 1.40 6.58
N ILE A 385 -3.53 0.91 7.45
CA ILE A 385 -3.48 -0.49 7.86
C ILE A 385 -4.24 -0.63 9.18
N THR A 386 -5.30 -1.44 9.23
CA THR A 386 -6.30 -1.35 10.31
C THR A 386 -6.92 -2.67 10.72
N SER A 387 -7.11 -3.59 9.76
CA SER A 387 -8.04 -4.72 9.91
C SER A 387 -7.76 -5.60 11.11
N SER A 388 -6.53 -6.01 11.29
CA SER A 388 -6.13 -6.96 12.33
C SER A 388 -5.53 -6.28 13.55
N ILE A 389 -4.82 -5.16 13.34
CA ILE A 389 -4.17 -4.47 14.47
C ILE A 389 -5.18 -3.83 15.41
N PHE A 390 -6.27 -3.29 14.88
CA PHE A 390 -7.36 -2.73 15.69
C PHE A 390 -8.55 -3.68 15.79
N GLY A 391 -8.92 -4.31 14.65
CA GLY A 391 -10.16 -5.06 14.56
C GLY A 391 -11.38 -4.22 14.88
N GLN A 392 -12.55 -4.85 14.90
CA GLN A 392 -13.80 -4.17 15.23
C GLN A 392 -13.78 -3.58 16.66
N VAL A 393 -13.26 -4.32 17.62
CA VAL A 393 -13.22 -3.88 19.02
C VAL A 393 -12.35 -2.64 19.20
N GLY A 394 -11.18 -2.59 18.58
CA GLY A 394 -10.26 -1.45 18.70
C GLY A 394 -10.78 -0.20 18.01
N LEU A 395 -11.36 -0.32 16.81
CA LEU A 395 -11.92 0.81 16.07
C LEU A 395 -13.20 1.37 16.68
N SER A 396 -14.05 0.53 17.30
CA SER A 396 -15.27 0.98 17.97
C SER A 396 -15.01 1.88 19.20
N GLN A 397 -13.76 1.93 19.70
CA GLN A 397 -13.36 2.82 20.81
C GLN A 397 -13.12 4.27 20.38
N ILE A 398 -13.15 4.56 19.07
CA ILE A 398 -12.95 5.93 18.59
C ILE A 398 -14.25 6.73 18.79
N HIS A 399 -14.13 7.85 19.51
CA HIS A 399 -15.21 8.81 19.74
C HIS A 399 -14.84 10.20 19.17
N THR A 400 -14.15 10.22 18.07
CA THR A 400 -13.61 11.40 17.39
C THR A 400 -14.04 11.35 15.91
N PRO A 401 -14.38 12.47 15.27
CA PRO A 401 -14.65 12.50 13.83
C PRO A 401 -13.52 11.87 13.01
N ILE A 402 -13.86 10.91 12.15
CA ILE A 402 -12.90 10.16 11.33
C ILE A 402 -13.28 10.23 9.85
N MET A 403 -12.29 10.48 9.01
CA MET A 403 -12.38 10.25 7.58
C MET A 403 -11.38 9.16 7.20
N ILE A 404 -11.87 8.04 6.66
CA ILE A 404 -11.05 7.01 6.03
C ILE A 404 -11.07 7.27 4.52
N ILE A 405 -9.90 7.34 3.90
CA ILE A 405 -9.74 7.49 2.46
C ILE A 405 -9.07 6.21 1.93
N GLY A 406 -9.73 5.54 1.00
CA GLY A 406 -9.24 4.33 0.34
C GLY A 406 -8.96 4.56 -1.14
N SER A 407 -8.08 3.77 -1.72
CA SER A 407 -7.74 3.73 -3.14
C SER A 407 -8.20 2.41 -3.76
N SER A 408 -8.92 2.46 -4.89
CA SER A 408 -9.55 1.26 -5.48
C SER A 408 -8.54 0.24 -6.02
N GLU A 409 -7.34 0.69 -6.38
CA GLU A 409 -6.26 -0.14 -6.92
C GLU A 409 -5.11 -0.31 -5.92
N ASP A 410 -5.42 -0.23 -4.62
CA ASP A 410 -4.46 -0.46 -3.56
C ASP A 410 -4.14 -1.96 -3.43
N THR A 411 -2.93 -2.34 -3.82
CA THR A 411 -2.42 -3.72 -3.73
C THR A 411 -1.66 -3.99 -2.43
N VAL A 412 -1.33 -2.95 -1.66
CA VAL A 412 -0.60 -3.04 -0.39
C VAL A 412 -1.57 -3.23 0.78
N ALA A 413 -2.59 -2.36 0.83
CA ALA A 413 -3.65 -2.36 1.83
C ALA A 413 -5.01 -2.43 1.12
N PRO A 414 -5.44 -3.63 0.66
CA PRO A 414 -6.62 -3.77 -0.20
C PRO A 414 -7.87 -3.13 0.40
N ALA A 415 -8.54 -2.27 -0.39
CA ALA A 415 -9.57 -1.36 0.08
C ALA A 415 -10.71 -2.04 0.85
N LEU A 416 -11.16 -3.23 0.39
CA LEU A 416 -12.22 -3.97 1.08
C LEU A 416 -11.83 -4.27 2.53
N TYR A 417 -10.62 -4.80 2.73
CA TYR A 417 -10.19 -5.33 4.03
C TYR A 417 -9.66 -4.24 4.97
N GLU A 418 -8.98 -3.25 4.42
CA GLU A 418 -8.26 -2.26 5.24
C GLU A 418 -8.98 -0.91 5.39
N GLN A 419 -9.97 -0.61 4.54
CA GLN A 419 -10.71 0.65 4.59
C GLN A 419 -12.22 0.46 4.68
N ILE A 420 -12.84 -0.32 3.77
CA ILE A 420 -14.31 -0.42 3.68
C ILE A 420 -14.88 -1.18 4.89
N LEU A 421 -14.36 -2.37 5.19
CA LEU A 421 -14.78 -3.13 6.38
C LEU A 421 -14.45 -2.38 7.67
N PRO A 422 -13.23 -1.87 7.88
CA PRO A 422 -12.90 -1.08 9.07
C PRO A 422 -13.78 0.16 9.26
N PHE A 423 -14.18 0.82 8.19
CA PHE A 423 -15.14 1.94 8.29
C PHE A 423 -16.48 1.51 8.89
N SER A 424 -16.98 0.32 8.56
CA SER A 424 -18.23 -0.20 9.12
C SER A 424 -18.15 -0.46 10.62
N TRP A 425 -16.96 -0.64 11.18
CA TRP A 425 -16.72 -0.88 12.61
C TRP A 425 -16.67 0.39 13.45
N LEU A 426 -16.54 1.55 12.82
CA LEU A 426 -16.62 2.84 13.52
C LEU A 426 -18.06 3.07 13.97
N THR A 427 -18.24 3.39 15.26
CA THR A 427 -19.55 3.62 15.89
C THR A 427 -19.89 5.10 16.02
N TYR A 428 -18.89 5.98 16.00
CA TYR A 428 -19.09 7.42 16.13
C TYR A 428 -19.82 7.99 14.89
N PRO A 429 -20.83 8.87 15.07
CA PRO A 429 -21.71 9.30 13.96
C PRO A 429 -21.00 10.17 12.91
N HIS A 430 -19.99 10.95 13.30
CA HIS A 430 -19.21 11.78 12.36
C HIS A 430 -18.09 10.97 11.74
N LYS A 431 -18.45 10.09 10.79
CA LYS A 431 -17.53 9.25 10.05
C LYS A 431 -17.76 9.36 8.55
N TYR A 432 -16.68 9.32 7.80
CA TYR A 432 -16.67 9.51 6.35
C TYR A 432 -15.79 8.45 5.72
N LEU A 433 -16.30 7.78 4.69
CA LEU A 433 -15.50 6.90 3.84
C LEU A 433 -15.42 7.54 2.46
N VAL A 434 -14.21 7.85 2.04
CA VAL A 434 -13.90 8.40 0.72
C VAL A 434 -13.20 7.32 -0.09
N MET A 435 -13.61 7.13 -1.35
CA MET A 435 -12.96 6.20 -2.27
C MET A 435 -12.44 6.94 -3.49
N LEU A 436 -11.15 6.80 -3.75
CA LEU A 436 -10.44 7.27 -4.93
C LEU A 436 -10.45 6.15 -5.97
N LEU A 437 -11.25 6.31 -7.04
CA LEU A 437 -11.38 5.30 -8.09
C LEU A 437 -10.25 5.43 -9.12
N GLY A 438 -9.46 4.38 -9.31
CA GLY A 438 -8.27 4.38 -10.16
C GLY A 438 -6.99 4.83 -9.45
N ALA A 439 -7.05 5.11 -8.13
CA ALA A 439 -5.86 5.41 -7.34
C ALA A 439 -5.22 4.15 -6.77
N THR A 440 -3.90 4.19 -6.60
CA THR A 440 -3.08 3.19 -5.94
C THR A 440 -2.75 3.60 -4.50
N HIS A 441 -2.03 2.75 -3.76
CA HIS A 441 -1.54 3.06 -2.40
C HIS A 441 -0.73 4.36 -2.31
N PHE A 442 -0.07 4.75 -3.40
CA PHE A 442 0.92 5.84 -3.45
C PHE A 442 0.45 7.09 -4.20
N SER A 443 -0.75 7.07 -4.79
CA SER A 443 -1.25 8.18 -5.61
C SER A 443 -1.32 9.51 -4.85
N THR A 444 -1.50 9.49 -3.53
CA THR A 444 -1.63 10.69 -2.69
C THR A 444 -0.29 11.28 -2.22
N ILE A 445 0.82 10.61 -2.53
CA ILE A 445 2.16 11.02 -2.08
C ILE A 445 2.71 12.12 -2.99
N GLY A 446 3.29 13.15 -2.40
CA GLY A 446 4.00 14.20 -3.12
C GLY A 446 5.41 13.75 -3.55
N ASN A 447 5.99 14.50 -4.47
CA ASN A 447 7.37 14.24 -4.91
C ASN A 447 8.33 14.37 -3.71
N SER A 448 9.28 13.43 -3.64
CA SER A 448 10.42 13.54 -2.73
C SER A 448 11.27 14.78 -3.06
N ASN A 449 12.06 15.24 -2.09
CA ASN A 449 13.06 16.27 -2.37
C ASN A 449 14.08 15.70 -3.40
N PRO A 450 14.46 16.44 -4.47
CA PRO A 450 15.49 16.01 -5.41
C PRO A 450 16.84 15.65 -4.77
N GLU A 451 17.12 16.22 -3.58
CA GLU A 451 18.32 15.92 -2.80
C GLU A 451 18.16 14.70 -1.86
N SER A 452 16.96 14.12 -1.76
CA SER A 452 16.74 12.95 -0.93
C SER A 452 17.23 11.69 -1.64
N THR A 453 17.72 10.72 -0.88
CA THR A 453 18.10 9.40 -1.38
C THR A 453 16.88 8.53 -1.73
N GLN A 454 15.66 9.05 -1.61
CA GLN A 454 14.44 8.35 -1.97
C GLN A 454 14.39 8.05 -3.47
N ILE A 455 14.12 6.81 -3.80
CA ILE A 455 13.90 6.37 -5.18
C ILE A 455 12.55 6.93 -5.63
N ALA A 456 12.54 7.63 -6.77
CA ALA A 456 11.30 8.10 -7.37
C ALA A 456 10.42 6.91 -7.78
N LEU A 457 9.19 6.87 -7.27
CA LEU A 457 8.24 5.84 -7.63
C LEU A 457 7.90 5.93 -9.14
N PRO A 458 7.84 4.80 -9.87
CA PRO A 458 7.43 4.78 -11.27
C PRO A 458 6.05 5.40 -11.46
N LYS A 459 5.82 6.07 -12.60
CA LYS A 459 4.54 6.75 -12.89
C LYS A 459 3.34 5.79 -12.86
N ASP A 460 3.51 4.60 -13.40
CA ASP A 460 2.46 3.57 -13.44
C ASP A 460 2.01 3.12 -12.04
N MET A 461 2.84 3.34 -11.06
CA MET A 461 2.62 2.99 -9.66
C MET A 461 1.89 4.08 -8.89
N VAL A 462 2.08 5.32 -9.30
CA VAL A 462 1.53 6.49 -8.62
C VAL A 462 0.21 6.92 -9.29
N GLY A 463 -0.04 6.48 -10.52
CA GLY A 463 -1.22 6.87 -11.28
C GLY A 463 -1.31 8.39 -11.48
N ASP A 464 -2.52 8.96 -11.46
CA ASP A 464 -2.73 10.41 -11.52
C ASP A 464 -2.48 11.07 -10.16
N ALA A 465 -1.19 11.12 -9.76
CA ALA A 465 -0.77 11.70 -8.48
C ALA A 465 -1.12 13.20 -8.35
N SER A 466 -1.19 13.92 -9.45
CA SER A 466 -1.54 15.34 -9.41
C SER A 466 -2.98 15.52 -8.96
N GLN A 467 -3.89 14.78 -9.58
CA GLN A 467 -5.31 14.81 -9.23
C GLN A 467 -5.57 14.25 -7.82
N ALA A 468 -4.87 13.16 -7.45
CA ALA A 468 -5.00 12.60 -6.11
C ALA A 468 -4.56 13.59 -5.01
N ARG A 469 -3.45 14.33 -5.23
CA ARG A 469 -3.02 15.39 -4.29
C ARG A 469 -4.00 16.56 -4.26
N HIS A 470 -4.57 16.91 -5.40
CA HIS A 470 -5.63 17.93 -5.44
C HIS A 470 -6.83 17.50 -4.57
N TYR A 471 -7.23 16.22 -4.65
CA TYR A 471 -8.29 15.69 -3.78
C TYR A 471 -7.89 15.72 -2.30
N MET A 472 -6.65 15.36 -1.94
CA MET A 472 -6.22 15.45 -0.54
C MET A 472 -6.37 16.88 0.01
N ASN A 473 -6.03 17.90 -0.78
CA ASN A 473 -6.26 19.30 -0.42
C ASN A 473 -7.76 19.60 -0.27
N ALA A 474 -8.56 19.22 -1.27
CA ALA A 474 -9.98 19.55 -1.35
C ALA A 474 -10.84 18.89 -0.26
N VAL A 475 -10.48 17.64 0.15
CA VAL A 475 -11.26 16.92 1.17
C VAL A 475 -10.76 17.19 2.59
N SER A 476 -9.44 17.42 2.78
CA SER A 476 -8.88 17.67 4.10
C SER A 476 -9.29 19.03 4.65
N LEU A 477 -9.37 20.04 3.80
CA LEU A 477 -9.69 21.40 4.22
C LEU A 477 -11.07 21.49 4.91
N PRO A 478 -12.19 21.11 4.26
CA PRO A 478 -13.49 21.23 4.91
C PRO A 478 -13.59 20.34 6.15
N PHE A 479 -12.97 19.17 6.15
CA PHE A 479 -12.98 18.30 7.33
C PHE A 479 -12.28 18.94 8.52
N PHE A 480 -11.07 19.46 8.37
CA PHE A 480 -10.35 20.10 9.47
C PHE A 480 -10.93 21.48 9.82
N GLN A 481 -11.44 22.25 8.88
CA GLN A 481 -12.16 23.49 9.19
C GLN A 481 -13.38 23.23 10.08
N THR A 482 -14.17 22.19 9.76
CA THR A 482 -15.35 21.82 10.55
C THR A 482 -14.98 21.34 11.93
N TYR A 483 -14.10 20.35 12.06
CA TYR A 483 -13.92 19.61 13.31
C TYR A 483 -12.75 20.09 14.16
N VAL A 484 -11.75 20.74 13.58
CA VAL A 484 -10.58 21.23 14.31
C VAL A 484 -10.63 22.73 14.49
N ALA A 485 -10.90 23.50 13.43
CA ALA A 485 -11.04 24.95 13.53
C ALA A 485 -12.44 25.40 14.04
N LYS A 486 -13.38 24.48 14.22
CA LYS A 486 -14.76 24.71 14.69
C LYS A 486 -15.54 25.71 13.83
N LYS A 487 -15.43 25.59 12.52
CA LYS A 487 -16.14 26.37 11.52
C LYS A 487 -17.25 25.52 10.88
N PRO A 488 -18.47 25.52 11.46
CA PRO A 488 -19.55 24.59 11.05
C PRO A 488 -20.03 24.82 9.61
N GLU A 489 -19.81 25.99 9.04
CA GLU A 489 -20.17 26.32 7.65
C GLU A 489 -19.46 25.41 6.62
N TYR A 490 -18.33 24.79 6.98
CA TYR A 490 -17.62 23.87 6.09
C TYR A 490 -18.26 22.46 6.05
N ILE A 491 -19.18 22.13 6.92
CA ILE A 491 -19.83 20.81 6.94
C ILE A 491 -20.61 20.54 5.65
N SER A 492 -21.12 21.58 5.00
CA SER A 492 -21.86 21.53 3.75
C SER A 492 -21.01 20.99 2.57
N TYR A 493 -19.68 20.95 2.69
CA TYR A 493 -18.78 20.38 1.71
C TYR A 493 -18.41 18.91 2.00
N LEU A 494 -18.88 18.34 3.11
CA LEU A 494 -18.61 16.95 3.51
C LEU A 494 -19.76 16.02 3.14
N ASN A 495 -20.17 16.04 1.87
CA ASN A 495 -21.26 15.21 1.35
C ASN A 495 -20.98 14.66 -0.06
N ALA A 496 -21.70 13.62 -0.44
CA ALA A 496 -21.52 12.91 -1.70
C ALA A 496 -21.70 13.80 -2.93
N ALA A 497 -22.68 14.72 -2.91
CA ALA A 497 -22.95 15.59 -4.04
C ALA A 497 -21.80 16.56 -4.32
N TYR A 498 -21.21 17.18 -3.30
CA TYR A 498 -20.02 18.02 -3.46
C TYR A 498 -18.83 17.21 -3.99
N PHE A 499 -18.59 16.00 -3.47
CA PHE A 499 -17.50 15.14 -3.94
C PHE A 499 -17.64 14.76 -5.40
N GLN A 500 -18.86 14.56 -5.89
CA GLN A 500 -19.11 14.35 -7.32
C GLN A 500 -18.76 15.58 -8.16
N THR A 501 -19.00 16.81 -7.69
CA THR A 501 -18.67 18.03 -8.45
C THR A 501 -17.17 18.23 -8.65
N ILE A 502 -16.34 17.74 -7.72
CA ILE A 502 -14.86 17.85 -7.80
C ILE A 502 -14.23 16.59 -8.40
N SER A 503 -15.02 15.52 -8.64
CA SER A 503 -14.56 14.27 -9.23
C SER A 503 -14.14 14.47 -10.68
N SER A 504 -13.05 13.84 -11.12
CA SER A 504 -12.58 13.86 -12.51
C SER A 504 -12.78 12.51 -13.20
N GLN A 505 -12.71 12.53 -14.55
CA GLN A 505 -12.79 11.29 -15.33
C GLN A 505 -11.54 10.41 -15.17
N SER A 506 -10.37 11.01 -14.95
CA SER A 506 -9.12 10.27 -14.78
C SER A 506 -9.01 9.61 -13.41
N LEU A 507 -9.67 10.17 -12.40
CA LEU A 507 -9.65 9.69 -11.02
C LEU A 507 -11.01 9.98 -10.36
N GLY A 508 -11.84 8.96 -10.23
CA GLY A 508 -13.18 9.12 -9.64
C GLY A 508 -13.10 9.34 -8.13
N LEU A 509 -14.10 10.02 -7.58
CA LEU A 509 -14.18 10.35 -6.16
C LEU A 509 -15.58 10.09 -5.61
N ASN A 510 -15.70 9.19 -4.64
CA ASN A 510 -16.95 8.87 -3.95
C ASN A 510 -16.84 9.15 -2.46
N LEU A 511 -17.94 9.55 -1.83
CA LEU A 511 -18.05 9.69 -0.38
C LEU A 511 -19.33 9.03 0.11
N VAL A 512 -19.26 8.32 1.25
CA VAL A 512 -20.41 7.88 2.03
C VAL A 512 -20.21 8.18 3.52
N GLN A 513 -21.29 8.52 4.22
CA GLN A 513 -21.29 8.73 5.68
C GLN A 513 -21.82 7.50 6.43
N SER A 514 -22.62 6.69 5.77
CA SER A 514 -23.15 5.44 6.30
C SER A 514 -22.92 4.30 5.31
N PHE A 515 -22.31 3.24 5.77
CA PHE A 515 -22.14 2.02 4.99
C PHE A 515 -22.21 0.82 5.93
N ASP A 516 -23.30 0.07 5.87
CA ASP A 516 -23.53 -1.06 6.74
C ASP A 516 -22.79 -2.29 6.23
N HIS A 517 -22.16 -3.04 7.14
CA HIS A 517 -21.53 -4.33 6.85
C HIS A 517 -22.53 -5.36 6.27
N ILE A 518 -23.83 -5.24 6.56
CA ILE A 518 -24.87 -6.08 5.97
C ILE A 518 -24.88 -5.97 4.44
N LYS A 519 -24.61 -4.78 3.89
CA LYS A 519 -24.46 -4.58 2.44
C LYS A 519 -23.25 -5.30 1.84
N LEU A 520 -22.28 -5.64 2.68
CA LEU A 520 -21.08 -6.40 2.28
C LEU A 520 -21.26 -7.91 2.46
N ALA A 521 -22.26 -8.37 3.21
CA ALA A 521 -22.46 -9.79 3.48
C ALA A 521 -22.50 -10.64 2.20
N PRO A 522 -23.23 -10.28 1.11
CA PRO A 522 -23.21 -11.05 -0.13
C PRO A 522 -21.83 -11.11 -0.80
N VAL A 523 -21.01 -10.06 -0.63
CA VAL A 523 -19.67 -9.98 -1.18
C VAL A 523 -18.71 -10.90 -0.41
N LEU A 524 -18.87 -10.94 0.92
CA LEU A 524 -18.06 -11.76 1.81
C LEU A 524 -18.46 -13.24 1.74
N ASP A 525 -19.76 -13.55 1.68
CA ASP A 525 -20.28 -14.92 1.54
C ASP A 525 -19.83 -15.58 0.23
N ASP A 526 -19.84 -14.83 -0.88
CA ASP A 526 -19.29 -15.29 -2.16
C ASP A 526 -17.80 -15.67 -2.05
N HIS A 527 -17.06 -15.00 -1.17
CA HIS A 527 -15.65 -15.26 -0.92
C HIS A 527 -15.43 -16.57 -0.12
N PHE A 528 -16.30 -16.86 0.86
CA PHE A 528 -16.16 -18.02 1.76
C PHE A 528 -16.80 -19.31 1.22
N HIS A 529 -17.84 -19.24 0.38
CA HIS A 529 -18.62 -20.43 -0.04
C HIS A 529 -18.23 -21.03 -1.41
N LYS A 530 -17.39 -20.38 -2.24
CA LYS A 530 -16.99 -20.92 -3.56
C LYS A 530 -15.80 -21.88 -3.55
N ASN A 531 -15.50 -22.51 -2.44
CA ASN A 531 -14.38 -23.49 -2.32
C ASN A 531 -14.67 -24.87 -2.96
N GLN A 532 -15.77 -25.06 -3.72
CA GLN A 532 -16.00 -26.31 -4.45
C GLN A 532 -15.55 -26.23 -5.92
N PRO A 533 -14.77 -27.19 -6.42
CA PRO A 533 -14.26 -27.16 -7.79
C PRO A 533 -15.39 -27.45 -8.79
N ARG A 534 -15.87 -26.42 -9.51
CA ARG A 534 -16.67 -26.64 -10.71
C ARG A 534 -15.76 -27.12 -11.84
N LYS A 535 -16.04 -28.32 -12.40
CA LYS A 535 -15.39 -28.85 -13.62
C LYS A 535 -15.64 -27.89 -14.80
N LYS A 536 -14.67 -27.05 -15.13
CA LYS A 536 -14.66 -26.23 -16.37
C LYS A 536 -13.79 -26.90 -17.43
N LYS A 537 -14.16 -26.75 -18.71
CA LYS A 537 -13.45 -27.36 -19.85
C LYS A 537 -11.98 -26.90 -19.92
N LEU A 538 -11.08 -27.83 -20.27
CA LEU A 538 -9.63 -27.70 -20.34
C LEU A 538 -9.15 -26.45 -21.13
N SER A 539 -9.84 -26.10 -22.23
CA SER A 539 -9.55 -24.92 -23.05
C SER A 539 -9.67 -23.58 -22.32
N HIS A 540 -10.63 -23.46 -21.38
CA HIS A 540 -10.77 -22.26 -20.55
C HIS A 540 -9.72 -22.16 -19.45
N ILE A 541 -9.15 -23.29 -19.06
CA ILE A 541 -8.11 -23.38 -18.02
C ILE A 541 -6.77 -22.90 -18.58
N ILE A 542 -6.36 -23.36 -19.77
CA ILE A 542 -5.10 -22.99 -20.41
C ILE A 542 -5.08 -21.49 -20.77
N VAL A 543 -6.19 -20.97 -21.30
CA VAL A 543 -6.34 -19.57 -21.68
C VAL A 543 -6.23 -18.63 -20.49
N ARG A 544 -6.91 -18.93 -19.41
CA ARG A 544 -6.85 -18.14 -18.17
C ARG A 544 -5.51 -18.29 -17.46
N PHE A 545 -4.83 -19.40 -17.60
CA PHE A 545 -3.54 -19.67 -16.97
C PHE A 545 -2.41 -18.83 -17.58
N GLY A 546 -2.39 -18.63 -18.90
CA GLY A 546 -1.51 -17.64 -19.53
C GLY A 546 -1.70 -16.24 -18.95
N PHE A 547 -2.94 -15.74 -18.88
CA PHE A 547 -3.29 -14.45 -18.27
C PHE A 547 -2.82 -14.32 -16.81
N TRP A 548 -2.72 -15.43 -16.12
CA TRP A 548 -2.65 -15.49 -14.68
C TRP A 548 -1.25 -15.60 -14.11
N ILE A 549 -0.38 -16.43 -14.64
CA ILE A 549 1.08 -16.40 -14.30
C ILE A 549 1.61 -14.98 -14.53
N LEU A 550 1.01 -14.27 -15.41
CA LEU A 550 1.40 -13.01 -15.97
C LEU A 550 0.78 -11.83 -15.20
N GLY A 551 -0.48 -11.89 -14.83
CA GLY A 551 -1.14 -10.95 -13.93
C GLY A 551 -0.57 -11.04 -12.50
N ILE A 552 -0.26 -12.24 -12.02
CA ILE A 552 0.45 -12.44 -10.75
C ILE A 552 1.89 -11.92 -10.85
N GLY A 553 2.61 -12.22 -11.92
CA GLY A 553 3.97 -11.70 -12.14
C GLY A 553 3.98 -10.18 -12.09
N ILE A 554 3.05 -9.49 -12.74
CA ILE A 554 2.96 -8.01 -12.74
C ILE A 554 2.46 -7.50 -11.39
N SER A 555 1.41 -8.09 -10.80
CA SER A 555 0.89 -7.67 -9.49
C SER A 555 1.88 -8.01 -8.37
N LEU A 556 2.57 -9.14 -8.43
CA LEU A 556 3.63 -9.50 -7.47
C LEU A 556 4.90 -8.69 -7.71
N LEU A 557 5.24 -8.37 -8.96
CA LEU A 557 6.33 -7.45 -9.26
C LEU A 557 5.97 -6.01 -8.85
N HIS A 558 4.72 -5.57 -8.98
CA HIS A 558 4.26 -4.33 -8.37
C HIS A 558 4.37 -4.38 -6.84
N LEU A 559 4.02 -5.49 -6.20
CA LEU A 559 4.22 -5.69 -4.76
C LEU A 559 5.70 -5.72 -4.36
N LEU A 560 6.60 -6.28 -5.19
CA LEU A 560 8.05 -6.28 -4.98
C LEU A 560 8.65 -4.87 -4.87
N ILE A 561 8.07 -3.92 -5.58
CA ILE A 561 8.55 -2.54 -5.63
C ILE A 561 8.04 -1.71 -4.43
N PHE A 562 6.94 -2.13 -3.77
CA PHE A 562 6.17 -1.31 -2.82
C PHE A 562 6.44 -1.57 -1.35
N SER A 563 7.12 -2.65 -1.03
CA SER A 563 7.47 -2.98 0.36
C SER A 563 8.89 -2.56 0.74
N SER A 564 9.64 -1.98 -0.19
CA SER A 564 11.01 -1.47 0.05
C SER A 564 11.04 0.02 0.39
#